data_36b9e86e794f80b410244885138407d4
#
_entry.id   36b9e86e794f80b410244885138407d4
#
_cell.length_a   1.000
_cell.length_b   1.000
_cell.length_c   1.000
_cell.angle_alpha   90.00
_cell.angle_beta   90.00
_cell.angle_gamma   90.00
#
_symmetry.space_group_name_H-M   'P 1'
#
loop_
_entity.id
_entity.type
_entity.pdbx_description
1 polymer ?
#
loop_
_entity_poly.entity_id
_entity_poly.type
_entity_poly.pdbx_seq_one_letter_code
_entity_poly.pdbx_strand_id
1 'polypeptide(L)'
;MAVYGIGAYYKGRGDVSRESIDNGFCGFGYTEEEQPALYELMRQVSLGDIVYIKAKTPQMQNEIAIKAIGYVVGKEIEEDQSGNDLGFGKKVIWKKKYPSPLRIRLDENNCMVNTYANTLYREYSPKMIQSVMELLFASEG
;
A
#
# COMPACT_ATOMS: atom_id res chain seq x y z
N MET A 1 5.20 -12.12 -9.90
CA MET A 1 5.25 -11.05 -8.90
C MET A 1 3.86 -10.78 -8.35
N ALA A 2 3.77 -10.57 -7.06
CA ALA A 2 2.50 -10.30 -6.40
C ALA A 2 2.23 -8.80 -6.31
N VAL A 3 0.96 -8.45 -6.12
CA VAL A 3 0.52 -7.07 -5.92
C VAL A 3 -0.12 -6.97 -4.54
N TYR A 4 0.28 -5.97 -3.78
CA TYR A 4 -0.21 -5.72 -2.44
C TYR A 4 -0.78 -4.32 -2.32
N GLY A 5 -1.82 -4.17 -1.53
CA GLY A 5 -2.33 -2.86 -1.14
C GLY A 5 -2.01 -2.59 0.32
N ILE A 6 -1.69 -1.35 0.62
CA ILE A 6 -1.40 -0.93 1.99
C ILE A 6 -2.09 0.40 2.29
N GLY A 7 -2.66 0.49 3.50
CA GLY A 7 -3.17 1.75 4.01
C GLY A 7 -2.09 2.47 4.79
N ALA A 8 -2.05 3.78 4.67
CA ALA A 8 -1.07 4.61 5.34
C ALA A 8 -1.70 5.49 6.43
N TYR A 9 -2.78 5.02 7.02
CA TYR A 9 -3.43 5.71 8.14
C TYR A 9 -3.05 4.99 9.44
N TYR A 10 -2.32 5.68 10.31
CA TYR A 10 -1.83 5.12 11.57
C TYR A 10 -2.73 5.56 12.71
N LYS A 11 -3.14 4.60 13.52
CA LYS A 11 -3.99 4.86 14.68
C LYS A 11 -3.33 5.88 15.62
N GLY A 12 -4.11 6.90 15.98
CA GLY A 12 -3.62 7.96 16.87
C GLY A 12 -2.72 9.00 16.22
N ARG A 13 -2.45 8.87 14.93
CA ARG A 13 -1.55 9.75 14.21
C ARG A 13 -2.13 10.33 12.92
N GLY A 14 -2.89 9.52 12.20
CA GLY A 14 -3.52 9.93 10.95
C GLY A 14 -2.77 9.44 9.72
N ASP A 15 -2.97 10.13 8.61
CA ASP A 15 -2.42 9.78 7.32
C ASP A 15 -0.93 10.09 7.26
N VAL A 16 -0.11 9.07 7.04
CA VAL A 16 1.35 9.19 6.89
C VAL A 16 1.80 8.83 5.48
N SER A 17 0.90 8.87 4.50
CA SER A 17 1.26 8.50 3.13
C SER A 17 2.35 9.39 2.55
N ARG A 18 2.34 10.68 2.84
CA ARG A 18 3.35 11.61 2.36
C ARG A 18 4.74 11.24 2.87
N GLU A 19 4.86 10.96 4.16
CA GLU A 19 6.13 10.56 4.77
C GLU A 19 6.59 9.22 4.21
N SER A 20 5.68 8.27 4.01
CA SER A 20 5.98 6.97 3.42
C SER A 20 6.49 7.12 1.98
N ILE A 21 5.86 7.99 1.20
CA ILE A 21 6.27 8.25 -0.18
C ILE A 21 7.63 8.95 -0.21
N ASP A 22 7.81 9.98 0.61
CA ASP A 22 9.05 10.76 0.62
C ASP A 22 10.24 9.93 1.08
N ASN A 23 10.03 8.93 1.91
CA ASN A 23 11.09 8.13 2.50
C ASN A 23 11.23 6.72 1.89
N GLY A 24 10.48 6.42 0.84
CA GLY A 24 10.60 5.13 0.16
C GLY A 24 10.33 3.95 1.07
N PHE A 25 9.22 3.99 1.80
CA PHE A 25 8.92 3.00 2.82
C PHE A 25 7.44 2.63 2.80
N CYS A 26 7.13 1.37 3.07
CA CYS A 26 5.77 0.95 3.33
C CYS A 26 5.75 0.11 4.60
N GLY A 27 4.86 0.46 5.53
CA GLY A 27 4.82 -0.23 6.79
C GLY A 27 3.59 0.08 7.60
N PHE A 28 3.67 -0.25 8.87
CA PHE A 28 2.58 -0.05 9.82
C PHE A 28 3.16 0.24 11.21
N GLY A 29 2.33 0.88 12.04
CA GLY A 29 2.75 1.30 13.38
C GLY A 29 2.56 0.25 14.48
N TYR A 30 2.19 -0.98 14.12
CA TYR A 30 1.95 -2.04 15.09
C TYR A 30 3.21 -2.84 15.35
N THR A 31 3.37 -3.31 16.60
CA THR A 31 4.42 -4.28 16.92
C THR A 31 3.98 -5.68 16.49
N GLU A 32 4.93 -6.59 16.41
CA GLU A 32 4.63 -7.99 16.06
C GLU A 32 3.68 -8.63 17.07
N GLU A 33 3.83 -8.29 18.34
CA GLU A 33 2.94 -8.80 19.40
C GLU A 33 1.51 -8.31 19.22
N GLU A 34 1.35 -7.04 18.80
CA GLU A 34 0.03 -6.46 18.58
C GLU A 34 -0.68 -7.03 17.35
N GLN A 35 0.06 -7.25 16.26
CA GLN A 35 -0.50 -7.68 14.98
C GLN A 35 0.40 -8.73 14.32
N PRO A 36 0.46 -9.95 14.86
CA PRO A 36 1.35 -10.97 14.29
C PRO A 36 0.99 -11.35 12.84
N ALA A 37 -0.29 -11.29 12.48
CA ALA A 37 -0.73 -11.61 11.12
C ALA A 37 -0.22 -10.60 10.11
N LEU A 38 -0.11 -9.33 10.46
CA LEU A 38 0.47 -8.31 9.57
C LEU A 38 1.94 -8.59 9.31
N TYR A 39 2.69 -8.99 10.33
CA TYR A 39 4.10 -9.31 10.18
C TYR A 39 4.30 -10.56 9.32
N GLU A 40 3.46 -11.57 9.51
CA GLU A 40 3.50 -12.78 8.70
C GLU A 40 3.26 -12.45 7.22
N LEU A 41 2.28 -11.62 6.93
CA LEU A 41 2.00 -11.19 5.57
C LEU A 41 3.14 -10.33 5.00
N MET A 42 3.69 -9.40 5.80
CA MET A 42 4.81 -8.55 5.36
C MET A 42 6.05 -9.38 5.04
N ARG A 43 6.28 -10.49 5.74
CA ARG A 43 7.38 -11.40 5.43
C ARG A 43 7.22 -12.05 4.05
N GLN A 44 5.98 -12.26 3.61
CA GLN A 44 5.69 -12.85 2.30
C GLN A 44 5.89 -11.85 1.16
N VAL A 45 5.84 -10.56 1.45
CA VAL A 45 6.11 -9.52 0.45
C VAL A 45 7.57 -9.63 0.02
N SER A 46 7.78 -9.89 -1.25
CA SER A 46 9.11 -10.25 -1.76
C SER A 46 9.71 -9.13 -2.59
N LEU A 47 11.02 -9.20 -2.76
CA LEU A 47 11.76 -8.27 -3.60
C LEU A 47 11.16 -8.23 -5.00
N GLY A 48 10.85 -7.05 -5.49
CA GLY A 48 10.25 -6.86 -6.81
C GLY A 48 8.73 -6.92 -6.85
N ASP A 49 8.08 -7.30 -5.75
CA ASP A 49 6.62 -7.25 -5.69
C ASP A 49 6.13 -5.81 -5.79
N ILE A 50 4.92 -5.66 -6.30
CA ILE A 50 4.29 -4.35 -6.47
C ILE A 50 3.47 -4.03 -5.23
N VAL A 51 3.56 -2.79 -4.79
CA VAL A 51 2.73 -2.30 -3.69
C VAL A 51 2.12 -0.96 -4.07
N TYR A 52 0.87 -0.75 -3.69
CA TYR A 52 0.22 0.54 -3.86
C TYR A 52 -0.33 1.04 -2.52
N ILE A 53 -0.25 2.36 -2.31
CA ILE A 53 -0.86 2.99 -1.14
C ILE A 53 -2.29 3.36 -1.50
N LYS A 54 -3.23 2.83 -0.72
CA LYS A 54 -4.65 3.08 -0.95
C LYS A 54 -5.25 3.95 0.13
N ALA A 55 -6.30 4.64 -0.24
CA ALA A 55 -7.19 5.31 0.70
C ALA A 55 -8.63 4.96 0.35
N LYS A 56 -9.43 4.73 1.35
CA LYS A 56 -10.85 4.46 1.20
C LYS A 56 -11.59 5.17 2.32
N THR A 57 -12.53 6.04 1.95
CA THR A 57 -13.36 6.74 2.92
C THR A 57 -14.80 6.25 2.80
N PRO A 58 -15.63 6.46 3.84
CA PRO A 58 -17.04 6.06 3.77
C PRO A 58 -17.82 6.71 2.63
N GLN A 59 -17.35 7.86 2.15
CA GLN A 59 -18.00 8.56 1.04
C GLN A 59 -17.69 7.95 -0.32
N MET A 60 -16.63 7.15 -0.40
CA MET A 60 -16.26 6.46 -1.63
C MET A 60 -17.05 5.17 -1.76
N GLN A 61 -17.97 5.13 -2.72
CA GLN A 61 -18.75 3.93 -3.01
C GLN A 61 -18.19 3.29 -4.27
N ASN A 62 -17.83 2.03 -4.17
CA ASN A 62 -17.26 1.26 -5.28
C ASN A 62 -16.02 1.92 -5.90
N GLU A 63 -15.28 2.67 -5.10
CA GLU A 63 -14.06 3.33 -5.51
C GLU A 63 -12.97 3.15 -4.47
N ILE A 64 -11.73 3.25 -4.93
CA ILE A 64 -10.55 3.31 -4.08
C ILE A 64 -9.65 4.39 -4.64
N ALA A 65 -8.99 5.12 -3.77
CA ALA A 65 -8.01 6.11 -4.20
C ALA A 65 -6.61 5.51 -4.07
N ILE A 66 -5.78 5.71 -5.10
CA ILE A 66 -4.38 5.30 -5.10
C ILE A 66 -3.51 6.55 -4.97
N LYS A 67 -2.59 6.52 -4.02
CA LYS A 67 -1.69 7.63 -3.73
C LYS A 67 -0.31 7.41 -4.31
N ALA A 68 0.14 6.18 -4.44
CA ALA A 68 1.42 5.83 -5.02
C ALA A 68 1.44 4.36 -5.40
N ILE A 69 2.30 4.02 -6.36
CA ILE A 69 2.56 2.63 -6.77
C ILE A 69 4.06 2.46 -6.89
N GLY A 70 4.58 1.37 -6.37
CA GLY A 70 6.02 1.12 -6.41
C GLY A 70 6.41 -0.33 -6.34
N TYR A 71 7.70 -0.55 -6.22
CA TYR A 71 8.34 -1.86 -6.14
C TYR A 71 9.01 -2.04 -4.80
N VAL A 72 8.85 -3.20 -4.20
CA VAL A 72 9.53 -3.56 -2.96
C VAL A 72 11.00 -3.84 -3.27
N VAL A 73 11.88 -3.14 -2.57
CA VAL A 73 13.33 -3.32 -2.71
C VAL A 73 13.99 -3.74 -1.40
N GLY A 74 13.26 -3.73 -0.30
CA GLY A 74 13.73 -4.24 0.98
C GLY A 74 13.37 -5.70 1.15
N LYS A 75 14.36 -6.53 1.47
CA LYS A 75 14.15 -7.97 1.64
C LYS A 75 13.59 -8.31 3.01
N GLU A 76 14.08 -7.64 4.05
CA GLU A 76 13.71 -7.90 5.43
C GLU A 76 12.79 -6.81 5.98
N ILE A 77 11.98 -7.16 6.97
CA ILE A 77 11.23 -6.17 7.72
C ILE A 77 12.22 -5.37 8.57
N GLU A 78 12.14 -4.05 8.50
CA GLU A 78 13.02 -3.18 9.26
C GLU A 78 12.22 -2.08 9.94
N GLU A 79 12.79 -1.52 11.01
CA GLU A 79 12.25 -0.33 11.62
C GLU A 79 12.64 0.89 10.80
N ASP A 80 11.70 1.81 10.62
CA ASP A 80 11.96 3.06 9.90
C ASP A 80 13.04 3.88 10.60
N GLN A 81 14.08 4.25 9.86
CA GLN A 81 15.21 5.03 10.36
C GLN A 81 15.19 6.49 9.88
N SER A 82 14.10 6.90 9.21
CA SER A 82 14.03 8.25 8.64
C SER A 82 13.81 9.36 9.66
N GLY A 83 13.40 9.00 10.87
CA GLY A 83 13.00 9.97 11.89
C GLY A 83 11.52 10.32 11.83
N ASN A 84 10.77 9.77 10.88
CA ASN A 84 9.34 10.03 10.73
C ASN A 84 8.46 9.05 11.50
N ASP A 85 9.07 8.11 12.19
CA ASP A 85 8.35 7.12 13.01
C ASP A 85 7.28 6.36 12.22
N LEU A 86 7.70 5.79 11.10
CA LEU A 86 6.82 5.04 10.22
C LEU A 86 6.66 3.56 10.64
N GLY A 87 7.24 3.20 11.78
CA GLY A 87 7.10 1.86 12.33
C GLY A 87 7.95 0.82 11.65
N PHE A 88 7.35 -0.29 11.29
CA PHE A 88 8.03 -1.46 10.74
C PHE A 88 7.48 -1.79 9.36
N GLY A 89 8.37 -2.14 8.44
CA GLY A 89 7.97 -2.46 7.09
C GLY A 89 9.15 -2.72 6.18
N LYS A 90 8.98 -2.42 4.90
CA LYS A 90 10.01 -2.65 3.89
C LYS A 90 10.25 -1.43 3.03
N LYS A 91 11.47 -1.33 2.51
CA LYS A 91 11.82 -0.26 1.58
C LYS A 91 11.17 -0.47 0.23
N VAL A 92 10.75 0.62 -0.39
CA VAL A 92 10.03 0.64 -1.66
C VAL A 92 10.59 1.76 -2.54
N ILE A 93 10.68 1.50 -3.83
CA ILE A 93 10.86 2.59 -4.80
C ILE A 93 9.47 2.95 -5.33
N TRP A 94 9.00 4.12 -4.98
CA TRP A 94 7.70 4.62 -5.46
C TRP A 94 7.88 5.16 -6.87
N LYS A 95 7.40 4.42 -7.84
CA LYS A 95 7.55 4.74 -9.27
C LYS A 95 6.50 5.75 -9.72
N LYS A 96 5.30 5.64 -9.23
CA LYS A 96 4.20 6.56 -9.54
C LYS A 96 3.72 7.21 -8.25
N LYS A 97 3.60 8.52 -8.26
CA LYS A 97 3.14 9.32 -7.11
C LYS A 97 2.01 10.21 -7.58
N TYR A 98 0.93 10.21 -6.85
CA TYR A 98 -0.25 10.99 -7.20
C TYR A 98 -0.54 12.00 -6.09
N PRO A 99 -0.05 13.27 -6.23
CA PRO A 99 -0.35 14.30 -5.24
C PRO A 99 -1.85 14.53 -5.05
N SER A 100 -2.61 14.38 -6.15
CA SER A 100 -4.06 14.25 -6.09
C SER A 100 -4.36 12.77 -6.28
N PRO A 101 -4.86 12.07 -5.24
CA PRO A 101 -5.06 10.63 -5.33
C PRO A 101 -5.92 10.23 -6.51
N LEU A 102 -5.50 9.20 -7.20
CA LEU A 102 -6.18 8.72 -8.40
C LEU A 102 -7.28 7.75 -8.00
N ARG A 103 -8.51 8.04 -8.35
CA ARG A 103 -9.65 7.18 -8.04
C ARG A 103 -9.81 6.09 -9.08
N ILE A 104 -9.96 4.87 -8.61
CA ILE A 104 -10.24 3.70 -9.44
C ILE A 104 -11.59 3.16 -9.03
N ARG A 105 -12.46 2.96 -10.02
CA ARG A 105 -13.76 2.38 -9.78
C ARG A 105 -13.62 0.87 -9.65
N LEU A 106 -14.22 0.32 -8.62
CA LEU A 106 -14.20 -1.11 -8.34
C LEU A 106 -15.50 -1.75 -8.81
N ASP A 107 -15.39 -2.98 -9.29
CA ASP A 107 -16.54 -3.78 -9.63
C ASP A 107 -17.17 -4.31 -8.34
N GLU A 108 -18.49 -4.32 -8.28
CA GLU A 108 -19.23 -4.83 -7.13
C GLU A 108 -18.84 -6.25 -6.73
N ASN A 109 -18.49 -7.06 -7.71
CA ASN A 109 -18.10 -8.45 -7.47
C ASN A 109 -16.65 -8.62 -7.03
N ASN A 110 -15.84 -7.57 -7.20
CA ASN A 110 -14.41 -7.62 -6.87
C ASN A 110 -14.08 -6.83 -5.62
N CYS A 111 -15.11 -6.42 -4.92
CA CYS A 111 -14.95 -5.54 -3.80
C CYS A 111 -14.40 -6.28 -2.65
N MET A 112 -13.21 -6.43 -2.27
CA MET A 112 -13.25 -5.26 -1.49
C MET A 112 -13.41 -5.40 -0.04
N VAL A 113 -13.71 -6.61 0.45
CA VAL A 113 -13.57 -6.89 1.86
C VAL A 113 -12.14 -6.58 2.26
N ASN A 114 -11.22 -6.89 1.37
CA ASN A 114 -9.79 -6.64 1.62
C ASN A 114 -9.42 -5.16 1.56
N THR A 115 -10.01 -4.40 0.64
CA THR A 115 -9.64 -2.99 0.49
C THR A 115 -10.18 -2.10 1.60
N TYR A 116 -11.26 -2.49 2.26
CA TYR A 116 -11.88 -1.67 3.29
C TYR A 116 -11.22 -1.79 4.65
N ALA A 117 -10.93 -3.00 5.07
CA ALA A 117 -10.67 -3.29 6.46
C ALA A 117 -9.21 -3.58 6.79
N ASN A 118 -8.40 -3.93 5.81
CA ASN A 118 -7.06 -4.43 6.08
C ASN A 118 -5.98 -3.36 5.85
N THR A 119 -5.04 -3.30 6.79
CA THR A 119 -3.88 -2.42 6.68
C THR A 119 -2.97 -2.85 5.52
N LEU A 120 -2.72 -4.14 5.41
CA LEU A 120 -1.94 -4.75 4.34
C LEU A 120 -2.69 -5.96 3.83
N TYR A 121 -2.78 -6.11 2.51
CA TYR A 121 -3.43 -7.27 1.91
C TYR A 121 -2.81 -7.58 0.56
N ARG A 122 -2.83 -8.86 0.20
CA ARG A 122 -2.47 -9.27 -1.14
C ARG A 122 -3.68 -9.09 -2.05
N GLU A 123 -3.45 -8.46 -3.20
CA GLU A 123 -4.51 -8.20 -4.16
C GLU A 123 -4.69 -9.40 -5.08
N TYR A 124 -5.89 -9.93 -5.14
CA TYR A 124 -6.23 -11.07 -5.99
C TYR A 124 -7.21 -10.71 -7.11
N SER A 125 -7.81 -9.53 -7.09
CA SER A 125 -8.75 -9.12 -8.14
C SER A 125 -8.01 -8.90 -9.46
N PRO A 126 -8.32 -9.66 -10.52
CA PRO A 126 -7.67 -9.45 -11.82
C PRO A 126 -7.86 -8.03 -12.35
N LYS A 127 -9.03 -7.46 -12.14
CA LYS A 127 -9.33 -6.09 -12.60
C LYS A 127 -8.48 -5.06 -11.87
N MET A 128 -8.34 -5.20 -10.56
CA MET A 128 -7.52 -4.28 -9.77
C MET A 128 -6.04 -4.44 -10.11
N ILE A 129 -5.56 -5.67 -10.24
CA ILE A 129 -4.19 -5.96 -10.64
C ILE A 129 -3.92 -5.34 -12.01
N GLN A 130 -4.81 -5.52 -12.97
CA GLN A 130 -4.66 -4.93 -14.30
C GLN A 130 -4.60 -3.41 -14.22
N SER A 131 -5.46 -2.78 -13.46
CA SER A 131 -5.47 -1.32 -13.30
C SER A 131 -4.15 -0.81 -12.72
N VAL A 132 -3.65 -1.48 -11.68
CA VAL A 132 -2.38 -1.10 -11.05
C VAL A 132 -1.22 -1.27 -12.04
N MET A 133 -1.19 -2.38 -12.78
CA MET A 133 -0.14 -2.65 -13.75
C MET A 133 -0.15 -1.64 -14.89
N GLU A 134 -1.33 -1.30 -15.40
CA GLU A 134 -1.45 -0.29 -16.46
C GLU A 134 -0.95 1.07 -16.01
N LEU A 135 -1.29 1.48 -14.79
CA LEU A 135 -0.81 2.74 -14.22
C LEU A 135 0.70 2.73 -14.02
N LEU A 136 1.23 1.63 -13.49
CA LEU A 136 2.66 1.51 -13.21
C LEU A 136 3.50 1.62 -14.47
N PHE A 137 3.06 1.02 -15.57
CA PHE A 137 3.78 1.00 -16.83
C PHE A 137 3.34 2.08 -17.80
N ALA A 138 2.40 2.94 -17.42
CA ALA A 138 2.02 4.08 -18.27
C ALA A 138 3.20 5.03 -18.42
N SER A 139 3.41 5.49 -19.63
CA SER A 139 4.44 6.49 -19.85
C SER A 139 4.00 7.83 -19.25
N GLU A 140 4.96 8.55 -18.71
CA GLU A 140 4.77 9.91 -18.24
C GLU A 140 4.88 10.82 -19.47
N GLY A 141 3.75 11.27 -19.93
CA GLY A 141 3.75 12.11 -21.10
C GLY A 141 3.18 13.46 -20.87
#